data_34bff9c149bb5356d26a1a71baf98f78
#
_entry.id   34bff9c149bb5356d26a1a71baf98f78
#
_cell.length_a   1.000
_cell.length_b   1.000
_cell.length_c   1.000
_cell.angle_alpha   90.00
_cell.angle_beta   90.00
_cell.angle_gamma   90.00
#
_symmetry.space_group_name_H-M   'P 1'
#
loop_
_entity.id
_entity.type
_entity.pdbx_description
1 polymer ?
#
loop_
_entity_poly.entity_id
_entity_poly.type
_entity_poly.pdbx_seq_one_letter_code
_entity_poly.pdbx_strand_id
1 'polypeptide(L)'
;KIQKEIREKNLEKVLELDWGYEIEELRCSGNYEFLVGWTKKPSISKDMINLVKSSITQDFLKKVEKIVQNLKSAMKNGNKMEIKRNILENGNELKKLKEEIYSEELVELVEATEDLDVCAKSSGSGGGDCGIVISFSKKDSEILVERWKSVGIELLYKSEL
;
A
#
# COMPACT_ATOMS: atom_id res chain seq x y z
N LYS A 1 -19.82 7.92 -16.65
CA LYS A 1 -20.47 6.88 -17.48
C LYS A 1 -20.54 5.56 -16.70
N ILE A 2 -19.43 5.02 -16.21
CA ILE A 2 -19.35 3.77 -15.43
C ILE A 2 -20.33 3.77 -14.22
N GLN A 3 -20.33 4.83 -13.41
CA GLN A 3 -21.22 4.92 -12.24
C GLN A 3 -22.71 4.85 -12.61
N LYS A 4 -23.09 5.34 -13.78
CA LYS A 4 -24.47 5.27 -14.27
C LYS A 4 -24.83 3.81 -14.61
N GLU A 5 -24.00 3.13 -15.36
CA GLU A 5 -24.22 1.73 -15.75
C GLU A 5 -24.26 0.78 -14.54
N ILE A 6 -23.39 1.00 -13.54
CA ILE A 6 -23.41 0.25 -12.29
C ILE A 6 -24.74 0.46 -11.54
N ARG A 7 -25.26 1.69 -11.48
CA ARG A 7 -26.55 1.98 -10.83
C ARG A 7 -27.72 1.32 -11.54
N GLU A 8 -27.66 1.21 -12.86
CA GLU A 8 -28.66 0.54 -13.67
C GLU A 8 -28.56 -1.00 -13.63
N LYS A 9 -27.58 -1.55 -12.86
CA LYS A 9 -27.33 -2.99 -12.67
C LYS A 9 -27.13 -3.77 -13.99
N ASN A 10 -26.60 -3.12 -15.00
CA ASN A 10 -26.27 -3.75 -16.28
C ASN A 10 -24.82 -4.23 -16.28
N LEU A 11 -24.57 -5.41 -15.71
CA LEU A 11 -23.23 -5.95 -15.52
C LEU A 11 -22.48 -6.14 -16.85
N GLU A 12 -23.14 -6.67 -17.88
CA GLU A 12 -22.53 -6.90 -19.19
C GLU A 12 -21.98 -5.62 -19.80
N LYS A 13 -22.81 -4.56 -19.81
CA LYS A 13 -22.38 -3.24 -20.27
C LYS A 13 -21.29 -2.61 -19.40
N VAL A 14 -21.27 -2.90 -18.11
CA VAL A 14 -20.20 -2.42 -17.22
C VAL A 14 -18.86 -3.08 -17.58
N LEU A 15 -18.85 -4.38 -17.89
CA LEU A 15 -17.65 -5.12 -18.27
C LEU A 15 -17.09 -4.69 -19.63
N GLU A 16 -17.95 -4.25 -20.56
CA GLU A 16 -17.56 -3.78 -21.90
C GLU A 16 -17.07 -2.31 -21.91
N LEU A 17 -17.23 -1.59 -20.81
CA LEU A 17 -16.77 -0.18 -20.73
C LEU A 17 -15.26 -0.09 -20.73
N ASP A 18 -14.72 0.91 -21.42
CA ASP A 18 -13.36 1.37 -21.21
C ASP A 18 -13.25 2.04 -19.82
N TRP A 19 -12.56 1.36 -18.91
CA TRP A 19 -12.33 1.83 -17.55
C TRP A 19 -11.15 2.79 -17.44
N GLY A 20 -10.44 3.01 -18.54
CA GLY A 20 -9.29 3.93 -18.58
C GLY A 20 -8.11 3.46 -17.74
N TYR A 21 -7.93 2.14 -17.59
CA TYR A 21 -6.77 1.56 -16.93
C TYR A 21 -6.11 0.51 -17.83
N GLU A 22 -4.83 0.31 -17.60
CA GLU A 22 -4.05 -0.76 -18.19
C GLU A 22 -3.53 -1.70 -17.12
N ILE A 23 -3.49 -2.99 -17.42
CA ILE A 23 -2.86 -4.00 -16.58
C ILE A 23 -1.59 -4.46 -17.26
N GLU A 24 -0.45 -4.28 -16.59
CA GLU A 24 0.85 -4.71 -17.05
C GLU A 24 1.47 -5.67 -16.04
N GLU A 25 1.98 -6.82 -16.53
CA GLU A 25 2.77 -7.71 -15.69
C GLU A 25 4.08 -7.04 -15.32
N LEU A 26 4.35 -6.90 -14.04
CA LEU A 26 5.59 -6.36 -13.54
C LEU A 26 6.50 -7.49 -13.06
N ARG A 27 7.61 -7.72 -13.78
CA ARG A 27 8.65 -8.63 -13.33
C ARG A 27 9.68 -7.87 -12.52
N CYS A 28 9.80 -8.23 -11.26
CA CYS A 28 10.76 -7.63 -10.35
C CYS A 28 12.16 -8.21 -10.61
N SER A 29 13.18 -7.34 -10.69
CA SER A 29 14.57 -7.77 -10.76
C SER A 29 15.16 -7.76 -9.35
N GLY A 30 15.14 -8.92 -8.69
CA GLY A 30 15.68 -9.09 -7.32
C GLY A 30 14.88 -10.13 -6.55
N ASN A 31 15.48 -10.61 -5.46
CA ASN A 31 14.81 -11.54 -4.55
C ASN A 31 14.23 -10.72 -3.38
N TYR A 32 12.99 -10.36 -3.48
CA TYR A 32 12.25 -9.62 -2.47
C TYR A 32 11.17 -10.49 -1.88
N GLU A 33 10.82 -10.23 -0.62
CA GLU A 33 9.64 -10.81 -0.01
C GLU A 33 8.57 -9.73 0.15
N PHE A 34 7.34 -10.05 -0.17
CA PHE A 34 6.16 -9.23 0.06
C PHE A 34 5.40 -9.79 1.24
N LEU A 35 5.14 -8.93 2.24
CA LEU A 35 4.39 -9.31 3.44
C LEU A 35 3.19 -8.39 3.61
N VAL A 36 2.11 -8.98 4.14
CA VAL A 36 0.91 -8.25 4.55
C VAL A 36 0.69 -8.51 6.03
N GLY A 37 0.74 -7.44 6.82
CA GLY A 37 0.41 -7.44 8.24
C GLY A 37 -1.01 -6.95 8.48
N TRP A 38 -1.77 -7.65 9.32
CA TRP A 38 -3.12 -7.27 9.70
C TRP A 38 -3.17 -6.76 11.14
N THR A 39 -3.71 -5.57 11.29
CA THR A 39 -3.81 -4.87 12.57
C THR A 39 -4.92 -5.41 13.48
N LYS A 40 -5.78 -6.28 12.99
CA LYS A 40 -7.01 -6.74 13.66
C LYS A 40 -8.02 -5.63 13.98
N LYS A 41 -7.77 -4.42 13.53
CA LYS A 41 -8.68 -3.29 13.64
C LYS A 41 -9.37 -3.07 12.29
N PRO A 42 -10.68 -3.31 12.18
CA PRO A 42 -11.39 -3.12 10.92
C PRO A 42 -11.46 -1.65 10.56
N SER A 43 -11.36 -1.36 9.26
CA SER A 43 -11.54 -0.02 8.70
C SER A 43 -12.64 -0.03 7.65
N ILE A 44 -13.49 1.00 7.67
CA ILE A 44 -14.56 1.16 6.68
C ILE A 44 -14.04 2.09 5.59
N SER A 45 -13.68 1.53 4.44
CA SER A 45 -13.11 2.29 3.31
C SER A 45 -13.96 3.47 2.88
N LYS A 46 -15.30 3.35 2.93
CA LYS A 46 -16.20 4.44 2.59
C LYS A 46 -16.01 5.66 3.51
N ASP A 47 -15.85 5.41 4.81
CA ASP A 47 -15.70 6.49 5.80
C ASP A 47 -14.33 7.16 5.64
N MET A 48 -13.28 6.36 5.42
CA MET A 48 -11.93 6.86 5.14
C MET A 48 -11.88 7.70 3.86
N ILE A 49 -12.52 7.24 2.78
CA ILE A 49 -12.60 8.01 1.51
C ILE A 49 -13.33 9.33 1.74
N ASN A 50 -14.45 9.33 2.47
CA ASN A 50 -15.18 10.55 2.77
C ASN A 50 -14.34 11.53 3.60
N LEU A 51 -13.55 11.02 4.55
CA LEU A 51 -12.67 11.81 5.40
C LEU A 51 -11.59 12.55 4.59
N VAL A 52 -10.96 11.86 3.61
CA VAL A 52 -9.82 12.41 2.86
C VAL A 52 -10.21 13.15 1.58
N LYS A 53 -11.44 12.98 1.09
CA LYS A 53 -11.87 13.46 -0.23
C LYS A 53 -11.59 14.95 -0.48
N SER A 54 -11.76 15.80 0.52
CA SER A 54 -11.49 17.25 0.40
C SER A 54 -10.01 17.60 0.40
N SER A 55 -9.15 16.70 0.88
CA SER A 55 -7.69 16.88 0.94
C SER A 55 -6.96 16.40 -0.32
N ILE A 56 -7.66 15.67 -1.20
CA ILE A 56 -7.09 15.19 -2.46
C ILE A 56 -7.04 16.34 -3.46
N THR A 57 -5.85 16.87 -3.71
CA THR A 57 -5.60 17.93 -4.67
C THR A 57 -4.99 17.38 -5.97
N GLN A 58 -5.00 18.18 -7.04
CA GLN A 58 -4.31 17.83 -8.29
C GLN A 58 -2.81 17.64 -8.10
N ASP A 59 -2.20 18.42 -7.21
CA ASP A 59 -0.78 18.31 -6.91
C ASP A 59 -0.46 17.01 -6.17
N PHE A 60 -1.31 16.60 -5.21
CA PHE A 60 -1.22 15.30 -4.56
C PHE A 60 -1.29 14.17 -5.60
N LEU A 61 -2.27 14.19 -6.50
CA LEU A 61 -2.45 13.16 -7.52
C LEU A 61 -1.22 13.05 -8.44
N LYS A 62 -0.71 14.18 -8.94
CA LYS A 62 0.51 14.19 -9.76
C LYS A 62 1.73 13.66 -9.02
N LYS A 63 1.86 13.99 -7.74
CA LYS A 63 2.97 13.54 -6.91
C LYS A 63 2.92 12.04 -6.69
N VAL A 64 1.76 11.51 -6.31
CA VAL A 64 1.57 10.06 -6.10
C VAL A 64 1.78 9.29 -7.40
N GLU A 65 1.27 9.78 -8.53
CA GLU A 65 1.52 9.17 -9.83
C GLU A 65 3.02 9.07 -10.14
N LYS A 66 3.77 10.16 -9.94
CA LYS A 66 5.23 10.15 -10.12
C LYS A 66 5.93 9.14 -9.22
N ILE A 67 5.53 9.05 -7.94
CA ILE A 67 6.07 8.06 -7.00
C ILE A 67 5.81 6.65 -7.51
N VAL A 68 4.60 6.35 -7.99
CA VAL A 68 4.24 5.01 -8.50
C VAL A 68 5.05 4.66 -9.76
N GLN A 69 5.23 5.60 -10.70
CA GLN A 69 6.05 5.38 -11.89
C GLN A 69 7.54 5.15 -11.54
N ASN A 70 8.06 5.89 -10.58
CA ASN A 70 9.42 5.68 -10.07
C ASN A 70 9.56 4.31 -9.40
N LEU A 71 8.59 3.91 -8.57
CA LEU A 71 8.56 2.60 -7.92
C LEU A 71 8.54 1.47 -8.97
N LYS A 72 7.66 1.58 -9.99
CA LYS A 72 7.60 0.63 -11.11
C LYS A 72 8.96 0.46 -11.78
N SER A 73 9.63 1.57 -12.10
CA SER A 73 10.97 1.56 -12.70
C SER A 73 12.01 0.95 -11.77
N ALA A 74 11.96 1.28 -10.48
CA ALA A 74 12.89 0.76 -9.48
C ALA A 74 12.75 -0.75 -9.30
N MET A 75 11.53 -1.29 -9.30
CA MET A 75 11.26 -2.72 -9.21
C MET A 75 11.75 -3.46 -10.46
N LYS A 76 11.51 -2.93 -11.66
CA LYS A 76 12.02 -3.50 -12.92
C LYS A 76 13.56 -3.57 -12.96
N ASN A 77 14.23 -2.57 -12.38
CA ASN A 77 15.69 -2.45 -12.40
C ASN A 77 16.37 -3.06 -11.15
N GLY A 78 15.62 -3.59 -10.19
CA GLY A 78 16.16 -4.12 -8.95
C GLY A 78 16.82 -3.07 -8.05
N ASN A 79 16.42 -1.78 -8.18
CA ASN A 79 17.01 -0.70 -7.40
C ASN A 79 16.35 -0.60 -6.02
N LYS A 80 16.90 -1.35 -5.07
CA LYS A 80 16.44 -1.44 -3.68
C LYS A 80 16.28 -0.07 -3.00
N MET A 81 17.26 0.82 -3.16
CA MET A 81 17.19 2.14 -2.50
C MET A 81 16.02 2.97 -3.01
N GLU A 82 15.77 2.94 -4.32
CA GLU A 82 14.65 3.62 -4.93
C GLU A 82 13.31 2.97 -4.55
N ILE A 83 13.24 1.63 -4.43
CA ILE A 83 12.05 0.93 -3.94
C ILE A 83 11.72 1.43 -2.53
N LYS A 84 12.68 1.39 -1.60
CA LYS A 84 12.50 1.89 -0.23
C LYS A 84 12.04 3.33 -0.22
N ARG A 85 12.74 4.20 -0.94
CA ARG A 85 12.43 5.63 -0.98
C ARG A 85 10.98 5.88 -1.43
N ASN A 86 10.56 5.24 -2.53
CA ASN A 86 9.24 5.50 -3.10
C ASN A 86 8.10 4.90 -2.24
N ILE A 87 8.30 3.74 -1.59
CA ILE A 87 7.32 3.19 -0.65
C ILE A 87 7.14 4.14 0.55
N LEU A 88 8.23 4.59 1.16
CA LEU A 88 8.19 5.51 2.30
C LEU A 88 7.61 6.88 1.91
N GLU A 89 7.98 7.42 0.75
CA GLU A 89 7.43 8.69 0.25
C GLU A 89 5.93 8.58 0.00
N ASN A 90 5.45 7.47 -0.59
CA ASN A 90 4.03 7.23 -0.78
C ASN A 90 3.28 7.18 0.57
N GLY A 91 3.81 6.45 1.55
CA GLY A 91 3.24 6.41 2.90
C GLY A 91 3.16 7.80 3.55
N ASN A 92 4.22 8.60 3.42
CA ASN A 92 4.25 9.98 3.93
C ASN A 92 3.24 10.90 3.25
N GLU A 93 3.05 10.78 1.94
CA GLU A 93 2.03 11.58 1.24
C GLU A 93 0.62 11.20 1.68
N LEU A 94 0.35 9.91 1.92
CA LEU A 94 -0.93 9.48 2.49
C LEU A 94 -1.15 10.05 3.91
N LYS A 95 -0.14 10.00 4.76
CA LYS A 95 -0.20 10.56 6.13
C LYS A 95 -0.49 12.07 6.14
N LYS A 96 0.01 12.81 5.14
CA LYS A 96 -0.27 14.25 4.99
C LYS A 96 -1.72 14.57 4.61
N LEU A 97 -2.45 13.64 4.00
CA LEU A 97 -3.86 13.87 3.68
C LEU A 97 -4.69 13.98 4.95
N LYS A 98 -4.49 13.02 5.87
CA LYS A 98 -5.13 12.95 7.17
C LYS A 98 -4.34 12.03 8.10
N GLU A 99 -4.16 12.41 9.35
CA GLU A 99 -3.46 11.60 10.35
C GLU A 99 -4.17 10.27 10.61
N GLU A 100 -5.50 10.26 10.53
CA GLU A 100 -6.35 9.09 10.76
C GLU A 100 -6.12 7.95 9.75
N ILE A 101 -5.45 8.20 8.63
CA ILE A 101 -5.03 7.14 7.69
C ILE A 101 -4.06 6.17 8.37
N TYR A 102 -3.23 6.68 9.30
CA TYR A 102 -2.35 5.86 10.11
C TYR A 102 -2.92 5.75 11.53
N SER A 103 -3.77 4.73 11.77
CA SER A 103 -4.18 4.38 13.13
C SER A 103 -2.98 3.97 13.97
N GLU A 104 -3.13 3.96 15.30
CA GLU A 104 -2.05 3.57 16.22
C GLU A 104 -1.42 2.23 15.82
N GLU A 105 -2.26 1.24 15.47
CA GLU A 105 -1.80 -0.09 15.07
C GLU A 105 -1.07 -0.10 13.70
N LEU A 106 -1.45 0.79 12.77
CA LEU A 106 -0.71 0.96 11.51
C LEU A 106 0.61 1.70 11.72
N VAL A 107 0.69 2.59 12.70
CA VAL A 107 1.95 3.20 13.12
C VAL A 107 2.87 2.14 13.71
N GLU A 108 2.40 1.33 14.66
CA GLU A 108 3.17 0.22 15.24
C GLU A 108 3.64 -0.79 14.18
N LEU A 109 2.78 -1.10 13.17
CA LEU A 109 3.15 -1.96 12.06
C LEU A 109 4.35 -1.42 11.28
N VAL A 110 4.36 -0.10 11.03
CA VAL A 110 5.46 0.56 10.29
C VAL A 110 6.69 0.73 11.17
N GLU A 111 6.55 1.14 12.44
CA GLU A 111 7.66 1.32 13.38
C GLU A 111 8.39 0.00 13.67
N ALA A 112 7.69 -1.13 13.63
CA ALA A 112 8.31 -2.45 13.76
C ALA A 112 9.38 -2.73 12.69
N THR A 113 9.41 -1.96 11.59
CA THR A 113 10.41 -2.07 10.52
C THR A 113 11.73 -1.35 10.81
N GLU A 114 11.83 -0.61 11.92
CA GLU A 114 13.03 0.14 12.27
C GLU A 114 14.27 -0.77 12.35
N ASP A 115 15.39 -0.30 11.84
CA ASP A 115 16.68 -1.03 11.76
C ASP A 115 16.67 -2.31 10.90
N LEU A 116 15.58 -2.61 10.18
CA LEU A 116 15.51 -3.74 9.28
C LEU A 116 15.69 -3.33 7.80
N ASP A 117 16.15 -4.29 7.01
CA ASP A 117 16.27 -4.09 5.56
C ASP A 117 14.94 -4.31 4.83
N VAL A 118 13.94 -3.51 5.22
CA VAL A 118 12.57 -3.57 4.73
C VAL A 118 12.02 -2.16 4.50
N CYS A 119 10.86 -2.04 3.89
CA CYS A 119 10.07 -0.81 3.83
C CYS A 119 8.58 -1.13 3.90
N ALA A 120 7.82 -0.29 4.61
CA ALA A 120 6.42 -0.50 4.90
C ALA A 120 5.55 0.73 4.63
N LYS A 121 4.26 0.50 4.41
CA LYS A 121 3.22 1.53 4.39
C LYS A 121 1.84 0.91 4.65
N SER A 122 0.86 1.76 4.96
CA SER A 122 -0.54 1.33 5.00
C SER A 122 -1.00 0.76 3.66
N SER A 123 -1.89 -0.22 3.68
CA SER A 123 -2.56 -0.78 2.50
C SER A 123 -3.98 -0.22 2.39
N GLY A 124 -4.45 0.01 1.17
CA GLY A 124 -5.81 0.48 0.92
C GLY A 124 -6.10 1.89 1.45
N SER A 125 -7.26 2.06 2.07
CA SER A 125 -7.76 3.35 2.56
C SER A 125 -7.13 3.83 3.87
N GLY A 126 -6.39 2.97 4.57
CA GLY A 126 -5.88 3.25 5.92
C GLY A 126 -6.95 3.16 7.00
N GLY A 127 -6.65 3.70 8.19
CA GLY A 127 -7.54 3.69 9.35
C GLY A 127 -7.57 2.37 10.11
N GLY A 128 -6.82 1.36 9.67
CA GLY A 128 -6.77 0.01 10.20
C GLY A 128 -6.52 -1.01 9.08
N ASP A 129 -7.11 -2.19 9.20
CA ASP A 129 -6.96 -3.34 8.32
C ASP A 129 -5.49 -3.76 8.16
N CYS A 130 -4.86 -3.46 7.02
CA CYS A 130 -3.55 -4.03 6.70
C CYS A 130 -2.50 -2.95 6.38
N GLY A 131 -1.24 -3.32 6.63
CA GLY A 131 -0.08 -2.70 6.02
C GLY A 131 0.65 -3.67 5.11
N ILE A 132 1.41 -3.14 4.16
CA ILE A 132 2.28 -3.91 3.25
C ILE A 132 3.74 -3.63 3.53
N VAL A 133 4.55 -4.64 3.31
CA VAL A 133 6.01 -4.57 3.44
C VAL A 133 6.68 -5.21 2.23
N ILE A 134 7.73 -4.56 1.73
CA ILE A 134 8.72 -5.17 0.85
C ILE A 134 10.00 -5.37 1.67
N SER A 135 10.44 -6.61 1.77
CA SER A 135 11.65 -7.00 2.47
C SER A 135 12.74 -7.42 1.48
N PHE A 136 13.97 -7.00 1.78
CA PHE A 136 15.16 -7.30 1.00
C PHE A 136 16.07 -8.34 1.68
N SER A 137 15.59 -8.90 2.81
CA SER A 137 16.32 -9.88 3.62
C SER A 137 15.34 -10.85 4.29
N LYS A 138 15.49 -12.15 4.02
CA LYS A 138 14.67 -13.18 4.68
C LYS A 138 14.79 -13.14 6.20
N LYS A 139 16.01 -12.90 6.70
CA LYS A 139 16.26 -12.74 8.14
C LYS A 139 15.45 -11.59 8.74
N ASP A 140 15.42 -10.45 8.05
CA ASP A 140 14.72 -9.26 8.55
C ASP A 140 13.21 -9.43 8.46
N SER A 141 12.71 -10.19 7.47
CA SER A 141 11.30 -10.59 7.43
C SER A 141 10.90 -11.43 8.65
N GLU A 142 11.74 -12.37 9.06
CA GLU A 142 11.47 -13.21 10.24
C GLU A 142 11.47 -12.37 11.52
N ILE A 143 12.44 -11.48 11.68
CA ILE A 143 12.48 -10.54 12.81
C ILE A 143 11.23 -9.65 12.83
N LEU A 144 10.83 -9.12 11.67
CA LEU A 144 9.64 -8.29 11.55
C LEU A 144 8.37 -9.02 11.98
N VAL A 145 8.20 -10.26 11.54
CA VAL A 145 7.04 -11.09 11.91
C VAL A 145 6.97 -11.31 13.42
N GLU A 146 8.09 -11.54 14.09
CA GLU A 146 8.13 -11.69 15.55
C GLU A 146 7.83 -10.35 16.26
N ARG A 147 8.36 -9.22 15.76
CA ARG A 147 8.00 -7.89 16.27
C ARG A 147 6.50 -7.61 16.12
N TRP A 148 5.91 -7.92 14.96
CA TRP A 148 4.48 -7.78 14.72
C TRP A 148 3.63 -8.57 15.71
N LYS A 149 4.00 -9.84 15.96
CA LYS A 149 3.30 -10.67 16.96
C LYS A 149 3.33 -10.02 18.34
N SER A 150 4.45 -9.40 18.74
CA SER A 150 4.59 -8.80 20.07
C SER A 150 3.70 -7.57 20.27
N VAL A 151 3.30 -6.89 19.19
CA VAL A 151 2.37 -5.74 19.21
C VAL A 151 0.96 -6.10 18.70
N GLY A 152 0.64 -7.39 18.59
CA GLY A 152 -0.70 -7.87 18.25
C GLY A 152 -1.05 -7.87 16.76
N ILE A 153 -0.09 -7.58 15.87
CA ILE A 153 -0.25 -7.61 14.42
C ILE A 153 -0.04 -9.04 13.92
N GLU A 154 -0.88 -9.47 12.99
CA GLU A 154 -0.86 -10.82 12.42
C GLU A 154 -0.33 -10.82 10.99
N LEU A 155 0.60 -11.73 10.67
CA LEU A 155 1.02 -11.95 9.30
C LEU A 155 -0.11 -12.66 8.54
N LEU A 156 -0.75 -11.96 7.58
CA LEU A 156 -1.80 -12.55 6.73
C LEU A 156 -1.23 -13.23 5.49
N TYR A 157 -0.19 -12.69 4.91
CA TYR A 157 0.34 -13.17 3.65
C TYR A 157 1.84 -12.90 3.54
N LYS A 158 2.54 -13.85 2.92
CA LYS A 158 3.95 -13.72 2.58
C LYS A 158 4.21 -14.44 1.25
N SER A 159 4.92 -13.79 0.32
CA SER A 159 5.36 -14.36 -0.95
C SER A 159 6.73 -13.83 -1.36
N GLU A 160 7.41 -14.54 -2.23
CA GLU A 160 8.54 -14.00 -3.00
C GLU A 160 8.00 -13.24 -4.22
N LEU A 161 8.65 -12.11 -4.57
CA LEU A 161 8.34 -11.28 -5.73
C LEU A 161 9.31 -11.56 -6.87
#